data_ed05945ca26cbca4cbfdac66ed22ccae
#
_entry.id   ed05945ca26cbca4cbfdac66ed22ccae
#
_cell.length_a   1.000
_cell.length_b   1.000
_cell.length_c   1.000
_cell.angle_alpha   90.00
_cell.angle_beta   90.00
_cell.angle_gamma   90.00
#
_symmetry.space_group_name_H-M   'P 1'
#
loop_
_entity.id
_entity.type
_entity.pdbx_description
1 polymer ?
#
loop_
_entity_poly.entity_id
_entity_poly.type
_entity_poly.pdbx_seq_one_letter_code
_entity_poly.pdbx_strand_id
1 'polypeptide(L)'
;YDAAAYTDMLVEWGGDSWASADNFMNGRTNGVATYRNSDFFGLVDGLNFAVQYQGKNSNRGVTKQNGDGYALSVDYNIEGFGFVGAYSKSDRTNEQAGDGYGDNAEVWSLAAKYDANNIYAAMMYGETRNMTVLANDHFANKTQNFEAVVQYQFDFGLRPSLGYVYSKGKDLYARNGHKGVDADRVNYIEVGTWYYFNKNMNVYTAYKFNLLDKDDAAITDAATDDQFAVGIVYQF
;
A
#
# COMPACT_ATOMS: atom_id res chain seq x y z
N TYR A 1 -0.73 -3.72 6.79
CA TYR A 1 -0.79 -2.37 6.59
C TYR A 1 0.20 -1.53 7.28
N ASP A 2 0.65 -1.93 8.46
CA ASP A 2 1.70 -1.23 9.17
C ASP A 2 2.97 -1.13 8.30
N ALA A 3 3.23 -2.12 7.44
CA ALA A 3 4.35 -2.09 6.49
C ALA A 3 4.20 -1.01 5.41
N ALA A 4 3.03 -0.88 4.80
CA ALA A 4 2.78 0.13 3.77
C ALA A 4 2.82 1.56 4.33
N ALA A 5 2.49 1.75 5.62
CA ALA A 5 2.54 3.05 6.26
C ALA A 5 3.95 3.68 6.28
N TYR A 6 5.01 2.88 6.16
CA TYR A 6 6.37 3.41 6.12
C TYR A 6 6.67 4.13 4.80
N THR A 7 6.08 3.71 3.71
CA THR A 7 6.28 4.32 2.39
C THR A 7 5.15 5.26 1.96
N ASP A 8 4.05 5.30 2.72
CA ASP A 8 2.95 6.26 2.54
C ASP A 8 3.32 7.67 3.02
N MET A 9 4.53 8.09 2.69
CA MET A 9 5.14 9.38 3.06
C MET A 9 5.51 10.22 1.83
N LEU A 10 5.09 9.79 0.64
CA LEU A 10 5.21 10.56 -0.58
C LEU A 10 4.36 11.84 -0.52
N VAL A 11 4.71 12.83 -1.32
CA VAL A 11 4.08 14.16 -1.25
C VAL A 11 2.61 14.12 -1.62
N GLU A 12 2.24 13.34 -2.65
CA GLU A 12 0.86 13.30 -3.14
C GLU A 12 0.38 11.86 -3.44
N TRP A 13 1.11 11.07 -4.19
CA TRP A 13 0.64 9.77 -4.72
C TRP A 13 1.14 8.55 -3.95
N GLY A 14 1.35 8.66 -2.64
CA GLY A 14 1.73 7.51 -1.82
C GLY A 14 0.64 6.44 -1.72
N GLY A 15 1.05 5.18 -1.51
CA GLY A 15 0.12 4.08 -1.26
C GLY A 15 -0.58 3.49 -2.50
N ASP A 16 -0.23 3.90 -3.70
CA ASP A 16 -0.88 3.45 -4.94
C ASP A 16 -0.80 1.94 -5.17
N SER A 17 0.26 1.29 -4.73
CA SER A 17 0.41 -0.17 -4.89
C SER A 17 -0.63 -0.96 -4.10
N TRP A 18 -1.22 -0.37 -3.06
CA TRP A 18 -2.17 -1.01 -2.14
C TRP A 18 -3.62 -0.53 -2.30
N ALA A 19 -3.87 0.49 -3.08
CA ALA A 19 -5.17 1.18 -3.16
C ALA A 19 -6.35 0.26 -3.48
N SER A 20 -6.12 -0.84 -4.20
CA SER A 20 -7.16 -1.78 -4.63
C SER A 20 -7.33 -3.00 -3.71
N ALA A 21 -6.71 -3.03 -2.54
CA ALA A 21 -6.71 -4.20 -1.65
C ALA A 21 -7.57 -4.03 -0.38
N ASP A 22 -8.38 -2.99 -0.28
CA ASP A 22 -9.10 -2.58 0.94
C ASP A 22 -10.23 -3.53 1.41
N ASN A 23 -10.63 -4.52 0.61
CA ASN A 23 -11.70 -5.44 1.00
C ASN A 23 -11.28 -6.46 2.04
N PHE A 24 -9.99 -6.81 2.09
CA PHE A 24 -9.47 -7.97 2.81
C PHE A 24 -8.50 -7.51 3.91
N MET A 25 -9.04 -7.02 5.02
CA MET A 25 -8.31 -6.64 6.23
C MET A 25 -7.36 -5.46 6.09
N ASN A 26 -7.60 -4.62 5.11
CA ASN A 26 -6.72 -3.55 4.70
C ASN A 26 -7.38 -2.19 4.82
N GLY A 27 -6.60 -1.14 5.14
CA GLY A 27 -6.99 0.25 5.08
C GLY A 27 -8.40 0.53 5.60
N ARG A 28 -9.33 0.74 4.70
CA ARG A 28 -10.72 1.12 4.97
C ARG A 28 -11.70 -0.04 5.08
N THR A 29 -11.23 -1.25 5.33
CA THR A 29 -12.08 -2.41 5.56
C THR A 29 -12.98 -2.22 6.79
N ASN A 30 -14.08 -2.94 6.87
CA ASN A 30 -15.00 -2.91 8.00
C ASN A 30 -15.27 -4.31 8.56
N GLY A 31 -15.97 -4.39 9.70
CA GLY A 31 -16.27 -5.66 10.35
C GLY A 31 -15.04 -6.30 11.00
N VAL A 32 -14.10 -5.48 11.47
CA VAL A 32 -12.84 -5.93 12.07
C VAL A 32 -12.81 -5.76 13.58
N ALA A 33 -12.14 -6.69 14.25
CA ALA A 33 -11.70 -6.57 15.63
C ALA A 33 -10.17 -6.66 15.65
N THR A 34 -9.51 -5.64 16.23
CA THR A 34 -8.05 -5.56 16.28
C THR A 34 -7.59 -5.41 17.72
N TYR A 35 -6.66 -6.26 18.12
CA TYR A 35 -5.87 -6.08 19.35
C TYR A 35 -4.47 -5.60 18.96
N ARG A 36 -4.02 -4.52 19.61
CA ARG A 36 -2.65 -3.98 19.48
C ARG A 36 -1.98 -3.99 20.84
N ASN A 37 -0.70 -4.30 20.85
CA ASN A 37 0.13 -4.28 22.02
C ASN A 37 1.45 -3.59 21.72
N SER A 38 1.82 -2.66 22.57
CA SER A 38 3.09 -1.92 22.47
C SER A 38 4.10 -2.48 23.47
N ASP A 39 5.37 -2.41 23.08
CA ASP A 39 6.53 -2.78 23.88
C ASP A 39 6.44 -4.21 24.42
N PHE A 40 5.77 -5.10 23.68
CA PHE A 40 5.56 -6.51 24.04
C PHE A 40 5.17 -6.68 25.52
N PHE A 41 4.03 -6.13 25.89
CA PHE A 41 3.52 -6.06 27.27
C PHE A 41 4.41 -5.26 28.23
N GLY A 42 5.22 -4.33 27.72
CA GLY A 42 6.20 -3.56 28.49
C GLY A 42 7.48 -4.31 28.82
N LEU A 43 7.73 -5.44 28.14
CA LEU A 43 8.93 -6.27 28.37
C LEU A 43 10.06 -5.97 27.39
N VAL A 44 9.73 -5.47 26.19
CA VAL A 44 10.72 -5.18 25.14
C VAL A 44 10.36 -3.85 24.47
N ASP A 45 11.09 -2.80 24.82
CA ASP A 45 10.88 -1.47 24.28
C ASP A 45 10.97 -1.49 22.74
N GLY A 46 10.02 -0.83 22.08
CA GLY A 46 9.95 -0.71 20.64
C GLY A 46 9.45 -1.94 19.88
N LEU A 47 9.19 -3.08 20.55
CA LEU A 47 8.61 -4.26 19.92
C LEU A 47 7.09 -4.23 20.05
N ASN A 48 6.39 -4.03 18.94
CA ASN A 48 4.93 -3.95 18.91
C ASN A 48 4.35 -5.07 18.06
N PHE A 49 3.11 -5.45 18.36
CA PHE A 49 2.38 -6.37 17.49
C PHE A 49 0.89 -6.07 17.46
N ALA A 50 0.24 -6.52 16.40
CA ALA A 50 -1.20 -6.50 16.27
C ALA A 50 -1.73 -7.81 15.74
N VAL A 51 -2.88 -8.25 16.25
CA VAL A 51 -3.68 -9.35 15.71
C VAL A 51 -5.06 -8.83 15.35
N GLN A 52 -5.59 -9.26 14.22
CA GLN A 52 -6.86 -8.77 13.71
C GLN A 52 -7.71 -9.92 13.16
N TYR A 53 -9.00 -9.85 13.41
CA TYR A 53 -10.02 -10.69 12.80
C TYR A 53 -10.98 -9.81 12.00
N GLN A 54 -11.39 -10.28 10.82
CA GLN A 54 -12.44 -9.69 10.00
C GLN A 54 -13.55 -10.72 9.77
N GLY A 55 -14.79 -10.32 10.10
CA GLY A 55 -15.97 -11.15 9.83
C GLY A 55 -16.40 -11.06 8.36
N LYS A 56 -17.02 -12.15 7.88
CA LYS A 56 -17.56 -12.25 6.53
C LYS A 56 -18.57 -11.15 6.22
N ASN A 57 -18.47 -10.59 5.01
CA ASN A 57 -19.42 -9.64 4.47
C ASN A 57 -19.67 -9.92 2.97
N SER A 58 -20.80 -10.56 2.66
CA SER A 58 -21.18 -10.99 1.30
C SER A 58 -22.35 -10.21 0.70
N ASN A 59 -22.99 -9.28 1.45
CA ASN A 59 -24.18 -8.56 0.98
C ASN A 59 -23.82 -7.27 0.23
N ARG A 60 -22.90 -7.34 -0.74
CA ARG A 60 -22.45 -6.20 -1.55
C ARG A 60 -21.83 -6.70 -2.86
N GLY A 61 -21.43 -5.78 -3.76
CA GLY A 61 -20.81 -6.16 -5.03
C GLY A 61 -19.61 -7.08 -4.85
N VAL A 62 -19.41 -8.03 -5.76
CA VAL A 62 -18.41 -9.12 -5.67
C VAL A 62 -17.02 -8.61 -5.33
N THR A 63 -16.57 -7.52 -5.97
CA THR A 63 -15.26 -6.91 -5.73
C THR A 63 -15.09 -6.27 -4.36
N LYS A 64 -16.19 -6.12 -3.60
CA LYS A 64 -16.21 -5.53 -2.26
C LYS A 64 -16.55 -6.55 -1.16
N GLN A 65 -16.82 -7.80 -1.52
CA GLN A 65 -17.10 -8.87 -0.57
C GLN A 65 -15.81 -9.36 0.10
N ASN A 66 -15.96 -10.02 1.23
CA ASN A 66 -14.91 -10.80 1.90
C ASN A 66 -15.53 -11.95 2.69
N GLY A 67 -14.80 -13.03 2.85
CA GLY A 67 -15.07 -14.06 3.86
C GLY A 67 -14.47 -13.69 5.21
N ASP A 68 -14.43 -14.67 6.13
CA ASP A 68 -13.74 -14.52 7.40
C ASP A 68 -12.22 -14.46 7.19
N GLY A 69 -11.53 -13.68 8.01
CA GLY A 69 -10.10 -13.51 7.86
C GLY A 69 -9.37 -13.16 9.15
N TYR A 70 -8.06 -13.33 9.12
CA TYR A 70 -7.16 -12.97 10.21
C TYR A 70 -5.90 -12.28 9.68
N ALA A 71 -5.31 -11.44 10.52
CA ALA A 71 -4.03 -10.78 10.23
C ALA A 71 -3.15 -10.73 11.48
N LEU A 72 -1.85 -10.63 11.21
CA LEU A 72 -0.81 -10.40 12.19
C LEU A 72 0.15 -9.37 11.64
N SER A 73 0.57 -8.40 12.47
CA SER A 73 1.74 -7.56 12.21
C SER A 73 2.65 -7.55 13.42
N VAL A 74 3.95 -7.42 13.15
CA VAL A 74 4.99 -7.23 14.17
C VAL A 74 5.91 -6.14 13.66
N ASP A 75 6.15 -5.12 14.48
CA ASP A 75 7.14 -4.08 14.20
C ASP A 75 8.11 -3.89 15.37
N TYR A 76 9.33 -3.52 15.01
CA TYR A 76 10.39 -3.21 15.98
C TYR A 76 11.05 -1.89 15.62
N ASN A 77 11.07 -0.98 16.59
CA ASN A 77 11.64 0.35 16.44
C ASN A 77 12.82 0.53 17.42
N ILE A 78 13.99 0.92 16.90
CA ILE A 78 15.20 1.14 17.69
C ILE A 78 16.07 2.23 17.05
N GLU A 79 16.44 3.24 17.85
CA GLU A 79 17.44 4.28 17.48
C GLU A 79 17.18 4.93 16.10
N GLY A 80 15.90 5.19 15.77
CA GLY A 80 15.49 5.76 14.49
C GLY A 80 15.29 4.74 13.38
N PHE A 81 15.67 3.48 13.56
CA PHE A 81 15.32 2.39 12.64
C PHE A 81 13.98 1.78 13.02
N GLY A 82 13.22 1.40 12.01
CA GLY A 82 11.99 0.63 12.17
C GLY A 82 11.95 -0.52 11.17
N PHE A 83 11.51 -1.68 11.63
CA PHE A 83 11.33 -2.87 10.80
C PHE A 83 9.94 -3.43 11.06
N VAL A 84 9.21 -3.78 10.01
CA VAL A 84 7.87 -4.33 10.16
C VAL A 84 7.64 -5.48 9.19
N GLY A 85 6.95 -6.51 9.68
CA GLY A 85 6.40 -7.59 8.89
C GLY A 85 4.91 -7.73 9.16
N ALA A 86 4.12 -7.95 8.10
CA ALA A 86 2.69 -8.15 8.20
C ALA A 86 2.24 -9.30 7.29
N TYR A 87 1.23 -10.02 7.74
CA TYR A 87 0.56 -11.09 6.99
C TYR A 87 -0.94 -11.03 7.24
N SER A 88 -1.74 -11.20 6.20
CA SER A 88 -3.16 -11.47 6.34
C SER A 88 -3.64 -12.53 5.38
N LYS A 89 -4.66 -13.26 5.81
CA LYS A 89 -5.38 -14.24 5.01
C LYS A 89 -6.87 -14.10 5.29
N SER A 90 -7.66 -14.11 4.23
CA SER A 90 -9.11 -14.05 4.29
C SER A 90 -9.70 -15.08 3.33
N ASP A 91 -10.80 -15.70 3.72
CA ASP A 91 -11.58 -16.50 2.79
C ASP A 91 -12.21 -15.59 1.73
N ARG A 92 -12.30 -16.08 0.52
CA ARG A 92 -13.08 -15.48 -0.56
C ARG A 92 -14.50 -16.03 -0.53
N THR A 93 -15.46 -15.22 -0.97
CA THR A 93 -16.83 -15.73 -1.14
C THR A 93 -16.91 -16.67 -2.34
N ASN A 94 -17.94 -17.53 -2.41
CA ASN A 94 -18.14 -18.44 -3.53
C ASN A 94 -18.22 -17.69 -4.88
N GLU A 95 -18.79 -16.46 -4.88
CA GLU A 95 -18.85 -15.63 -6.07
C GLU A 95 -17.47 -15.17 -6.53
N GLN A 96 -16.60 -14.78 -5.58
CA GLN A 96 -15.22 -14.39 -5.85
C GLN A 96 -14.37 -15.59 -6.32
N ALA A 97 -14.51 -16.74 -5.68
CA ALA A 97 -13.78 -17.97 -6.03
C ALA A 97 -14.20 -18.57 -7.39
N GLY A 98 -15.32 -18.13 -7.95
CA GLY A 98 -15.81 -18.51 -9.28
C GLY A 98 -14.86 -18.15 -10.44
N ASP A 99 -13.85 -17.31 -10.21
CA ASP A 99 -12.79 -17.00 -11.18
C ASP A 99 -11.78 -18.15 -11.37
N GLY A 100 -11.77 -19.12 -10.45
CA GLY A 100 -10.90 -20.31 -10.50
C GLY A 100 -9.49 -20.11 -9.94
N TYR A 101 -9.21 -18.98 -9.26
CA TYR A 101 -7.90 -18.69 -8.64
C TYR A 101 -7.79 -19.16 -7.17
N GLY A 102 -8.84 -19.82 -6.65
CA GLY A 102 -8.86 -20.39 -5.30
C GLY A 102 -9.68 -19.62 -4.28
N ASP A 103 -9.78 -20.18 -3.08
CA ASP A 103 -10.74 -19.80 -2.06
C ASP A 103 -10.18 -18.79 -1.04
N ASN A 104 -8.92 -18.36 -1.19
CA ASN A 104 -8.26 -17.48 -0.24
C ASN A 104 -7.70 -16.22 -0.92
N ALA A 105 -7.80 -15.11 -0.22
CA ALA A 105 -7.08 -13.88 -0.48
C ALA A 105 -5.98 -13.72 0.57
N GLU A 106 -4.75 -13.43 0.14
CA GLU A 106 -3.58 -13.38 1.04
C GLU A 106 -2.69 -12.18 0.70
N VAL A 107 -2.07 -11.62 1.73
CA VAL A 107 -0.98 -10.65 1.58
C VAL A 107 0.09 -10.87 2.63
N TRP A 108 1.33 -10.72 2.24
CA TRP A 108 2.43 -10.52 3.16
C TRP A 108 3.26 -9.32 2.72
N SER A 109 3.87 -8.64 3.67
CA SER A 109 4.71 -7.48 3.40
C SER A 109 5.79 -7.32 4.46
N LEU A 110 6.92 -6.77 4.03
CA LEU A 110 8.03 -6.36 4.87
C LEU A 110 8.37 -4.92 4.56
N ALA A 111 8.71 -4.13 5.57
CA ALA A 111 9.24 -2.80 5.38
C ALA A 111 10.32 -2.46 6.39
N ALA A 112 11.18 -1.52 6.00
CA ALA A 112 12.20 -0.94 6.85
C ALA A 112 12.20 0.59 6.66
N LYS A 113 12.48 1.33 7.75
CA LYS A 113 12.65 2.79 7.71
C LYS A 113 13.82 3.23 8.57
N TYR A 114 14.33 4.41 8.24
CA TYR A 114 15.18 5.23 9.07
C TYR A 114 14.56 6.61 9.20
N ASP A 115 14.35 7.05 10.43
CA ASP A 115 13.72 8.34 10.75
C ASP A 115 14.50 9.00 11.89
N ALA A 116 15.61 9.64 11.55
CA ALA A 116 16.46 10.39 12.48
C ALA A 116 17.35 11.36 11.69
N ASN A 117 17.98 12.31 12.41
CA ASN A 117 18.94 13.26 11.85
C ASN A 117 18.39 14.06 10.65
N ASN A 118 17.11 14.43 10.70
CA ASN A 118 16.40 15.14 9.62
C ASN A 118 16.24 14.33 8.32
N ILE A 119 16.58 13.04 8.34
CA ILE A 119 16.43 12.12 7.21
C ILE A 119 15.26 11.18 7.51
N TYR A 120 14.37 11.04 6.55
CA TYR A 120 13.41 9.94 6.47
C TYR A 120 13.72 9.12 5.22
N ALA A 121 13.95 7.84 5.40
CA ALA A 121 14.13 6.88 4.31
C ALA A 121 13.37 5.61 4.62
N ALA A 122 12.58 5.12 3.70
CA ALA A 122 11.82 3.88 3.89
C ALA A 122 11.73 3.08 2.59
N MET A 123 11.58 1.78 2.74
CA MET A 123 11.26 0.87 1.64
C MET A 123 10.29 -0.21 2.11
N MET A 124 9.47 -0.69 1.20
CA MET A 124 8.52 -1.76 1.42
C MET A 124 8.52 -2.72 0.23
N TYR A 125 8.39 -4.00 0.50
CA TYR A 125 8.08 -5.03 -0.49
C TYR A 125 6.97 -5.93 0.05
N GLY A 126 6.03 -6.31 -0.82
CA GLY A 126 4.98 -7.24 -0.47
C GLY A 126 4.31 -7.88 -1.68
N GLU A 127 3.64 -8.99 -1.43
CA GLU A 127 2.89 -9.71 -2.44
C GLU A 127 1.45 -9.92 -1.99
N THR A 128 0.52 -9.76 -2.94
CA THR A 128 -0.89 -10.14 -2.74
C THR A 128 -1.26 -11.33 -3.60
N ARG A 129 -2.23 -12.12 -3.14
CA ARG A 129 -2.89 -13.17 -3.92
C ARG A 129 -4.40 -12.99 -3.83
N ASN A 130 -5.06 -12.99 -4.99
CA ASN A 130 -6.52 -12.95 -5.12
C ASN A 130 -7.19 -11.81 -4.34
N MET A 131 -6.48 -10.71 -4.14
CA MET A 131 -6.87 -9.62 -3.27
C MET A 131 -7.05 -8.31 -4.04
N THR A 132 -6.14 -8.00 -4.96
CA THR A 132 -6.11 -6.73 -5.67
C THR A 132 -7.14 -6.69 -6.78
N VAL A 133 -8.06 -5.73 -6.72
CA VAL A 133 -9.11 -5.53 -7.74
C VAL A 133 -8.51 -4.87 -8.97
N LEU A 134 -8.86 -5.40 -10.14
CA LEU A 134 -8.54 -4.86 -11.46
C LEU A 134 -9.69 -3.98 -11.99
N ALA A 135 -9.41 -3.13 -12.96
CA ALA A 135 -10.40 -2.24 -13.58
C ALA A 135 -11.56 -2.96 -14.27
N ASN A 136 -11.39 -4.25 -14.61
CA ASN A 136 -12.42 -5.10 -15.21
C ASN A 136 -13.28 -5.88 -14.18
N ASP A 137 -13.26 -5.46 -12.91
CA ASP A 137 -13.96 -6.11 -11.78
C ASP A 137 -13.50 -7.55 -11.49
N HIS A 138 -12.32 -7.96 -11.97
CA HIS A 138 -11.65 -9.19 -11.59
C HIS A 138 -10.59 -8.95 -10.52
N PHE A 139 -10.15 -10.03 -9.88
CA PHE A 139 -9.01 -10.00 -8.98
C PHE A 139 -7.73 -10.40 -9.70
N ALA A 140 -6.62 -9.70 -9.39
CA ALA A 140 -5.31 -10.17 -9.77
C ALA A 140 -4.99 -11.47 -9.02
N ASN A 141 -4.55 -12.51 -9.73
CA ASN A 141 -4.12 -13.74 -9.08
C ASN A 141 -2.94 -13.47 -8.14
N LYS A 142 -1.95 -12.69 -8.59
CA LYS A 142 -0.84 -12.26 -7.76
C LYS A 142 -0.42 -10.83 -8.12
N THR A 143 -0.03 -10.03 -7.11
CA THR A 143 0.73 -8.79 -7.34
C THR A 143 2.04 -8.80 -6.56
N GLN A 144 3.04 -8.15 -7.11
CA GLN A 144 4.32 -7.85 -6.47
C GLN A 144 4.42 -6.33 -6.37
N ASN A 145 4.63 -5.83 -5.17
CA ASN A 145 4.58 -4.40 -4.87
C ASN A 145 5.89 -3.97 -4.21
N PHE A 146 6.46 -2.89 -4.69
CA PHE A 146 7.65 -2.27 -4.13
C PHE A 146 7.46 -0.77 -4.06
N GLU A 147 7.80 -0.20 -2.92
CA GLU A 147 7.80 1.24 -2.71
C GLU A 147 9.06 1.66 -1.97
N ALA A 148 9.58 2.83 -2.30
CA ALA A 148 10.70 3.43 -1.60
C ALA A 148 10.57 4.95 -1.58
N VAL A 149 10.98 5.59 -0.49
CA VAL A 149 10.95 7.04 -0.33
C VAL A 149 12.17 7.51 0.46
N VAL A 150 12.73 8.65 0.08
CA VAL A 150 13.74 9.37 0.85
C VAL A 150 13.41 10.86 0.91
N GLN A 151 13.56 11.44 2.10
CA GLN A 151 13.25 12.83 2.38
C GLN A 151 14.30 13.43 3.30
N TYR A 152 14.50 14.74 3.20
CA TYR A 152 15.35 15.48 4.12
C TYR A 152 14.63 16.73 4.61
N GLN A 153 14.59 16.94 5.93
CA GLN A 153 13.98 18.11 6.55
C GLN A 153 15.04 19.18 6.82
N PHE A 154 14.99 20.28 6.09
CA PHE A 154 15.82 21.44 6.39
C PHE A 154 15.26 22.28 7.54
N ASP A 155 16.14 22.89 8.34
CA ASP A 155 15.73 23.71 9.49
C ASP A 155 14.88 24.92 9.12
N PHE A 156 15.01 25.42 7.88
CA PHE A 156 14.19 26.53 7.37
C PHE A 156 12.82 26.12 6.83
N GLY A 157 12.42 24.86 7.03
CA GLY A 157 11.07 24.37 6.74
C GLY A 157 10.90 23.66 5.39
N LEU A 158 11.92 23.60 4.52
CA LEU A 158 11.84 22.86 3.27
C LEU A 158 12.05 21.34 3.50
N ARG A 159 11.23 20.50 2.86
CA ARG A 159 11.35 19.03 2.92
C ARG A 159 11.23 18.42 1.51
N PRO A 160 12.32 18.34 0.74
CA PRO A 160 12.34 17.62 -0.52
C PRO A 160 12.10 16.12 -0.30
N SER A 161 11.50 15.49 -1.31
CA SER A 161 11.13 14.08 -1.32
C SER A 161 11.42 13.49 -2.70
N LEU A 162 11.93 12.28 -2.71
CA LEU A 162 12.09 11.43 -3.89
C LEU A 162 11.51 10.06 -3.56
N GLY A 163 10.65 9.55 -4.40
CA GLY A 163 10.02 8.25 -4.23
C GLY A 163 9.95 7.44 -5.49
N TYR A 164 9.78 6.15 -5.33
CA TYR A 164 9.55 5.19 -6.40
C TYR A 164 8.45 4.21 -5.98
N VAL A 165 7.48 3.99 -6.85
CA VAL A 165 6.37 3.07 -6.63
C VAL A 165 6.24 2.13 -7.81
N TYR A 166 6.19 0.83 -7.53
CA TYR A 166 6.08 -0.22 -8.52
C TYR A 166 5.09 -1.29 -8.09
N SER A 167 4.21 -1.70 -8.99
CA SER A 167 3.30 -2.83 -8.80
C SER A 167 3.18 -3.63 -10.10
N LYS A 168 3.51 -4.92 -10.03
CA LYS A 168 3.36 -5.86 -11.14
C LYS A 168 2.28 -6.88 -10.84
N GLY A 169 1.33 -6.99 -11.76
CA GLY A 169 0.37 -8.07 -11.75
C GLY A 169 0.88 -9.29 -12.50
N LYS A 170 0.65 -10.48 -11.94
CA LYS A 170 1.00 -11.76 -12.55
C LYS A 170 -0.21 -12.63 -12.70
N ASP A 171 -0.25 -13.38 -13.81
CA ASP A 171 -1.35 -14.26 -14.16
C ASP A 171 -2.70 -13.52 -14.11
N LEU A 172 -2.73 -12.33 -14.69
CA LEU A 172 -3.89 -11.46 -14.70
C LEU A 172 -4.96 -11.98 -15.67
N TYR A 173 -6.21 -11.63 -15.36
CA TYR A 173 -7.31 -11.74 -16.30
C TYR A 173 -7.33 -10.49 -17.19
N ALA A 174 -6.76 -10.58 -18.39
CA ALA A 174 -6.70 -9.43 -19.28
C ALA A 174 -8.10 -9.01 -19.77
N ARG A 175 -8.26 -7.71 -20.07
CA ARG A 175 -9.53 -7.12 -20.54
C ARG A 175 -10.11 -7.78 -21.80
N ASN A 176 -9.27 -8.40 -22.62
CA ASN A 176 -9.68 -9.16 -23.81
C ASN A 176 -10.08 -10.62 -23.53
N GLY A 177 -10.18 -11.02 -22.24
CA GLY A 177 -10.56 -12.37 -21.81
C GLY A 177 -9.43 -13.38 -21.77
N HIS A 178 -8.19 -13.00 -22.10
CA HIS A 178 -7.03 -13.88 -21.92
C HIS A 178 -6.61 -13.99 -20.46
N LYS A 179 -6.30 -15.19 -20.01
CA LYS A 179 -5.72 -15.47 -18.67
C LYS A 179 -4.21 -15.67 -18.79
N GLY A 180 -3.51 -15.49 -17.68
CA GLY A 180 -2.08 -15.78 -17.60
C GLY A 180 -1.19 -14.68 -18.16
N VAL A 181 -1.65 -13.43 -18.15
CA VAL A 181 -0.88 -12.28 -18.63
C VAL A 181 -0.19 -11.58 -17.47
N ASP A 182 1.10 -11.33 -17.62
CA ASP A 182 1.87 -10.49 -16.69
C ASP A 182 1.90 -9.05 -17.23
N ALA A 183 1.64 -8.06 -16.39
CA ALA A 183 1.70 -6.66 -16.76
C ALA A 183 2.02 -5.76 -15.56
N ASP A 184 2.75 -4.68 -15.79
CA ASP A 184 2.97 -3.66 -14.79
C ASP A 184 1.66 -2.87 -14.58
N ARG A 185 1.29 -2.64 -13.32
CA ARG A 185 0.08 -1.93 -12.92
C ARG A 185 0.36 -0.50 -12.50
N VAL A 186 1.47 -0.31 -11.84
CA VAL A 186 1.97 0.98 -11.38
C VAL A 186 3.48 0.99 -11.56
N ASN A 187 4.03 2.05 -12.14
CA ASN A 187 5.47 2.24 -12.27
C ASN A 187 5.76 3.73 -12.42
N TYR A 188 6.22 4.38 -11.36
CA TYR A 188 6.53 5.80 -11.42
C TYR A 188 7.61 6.24 -10.42
N ILE A 189 8.25 7.36 -10.73
CA ILE A 189 9.07 8.14 -9.81
C ILE A 189 8.30 9.41 -9.43
N GLU A 190 8.29 9.73 -8.14
CA GLU A 190 7.77 11.01 -7.64
C GLU A 190 8.91 11.88 -7.13
N VAL A 191 8.94 13.14 -7.59
CA VAL A 191 9.80 14.19 -7.04
C VAL A 191 8.90 15.29 -6.49
N GLY A 192 9.05 15.59 -5.22
CA GLY A 192 8.20 16.58 -4.59
C GLY A 192 8.87 17.30 -3.43
N THR A 193 8.16 18.23 -2.85
CA THR A 193 8.62 18.96 -1.66
C THR A 193 7.46 19.56 -0.90
N TRP A 194 7.60 19.63 0.42
CA TRP A 194 6.81 20.49 1.27
C TRP A 194 7.63 21.70 1.69
N TYR A 195 6.93 22.79 1.97
CA TYR A 195 7.47 23.91 2.72
C TYR A 195 6.56 24.21 3.91
N TYR A 196 7.08 24.03 5.11
CA TYR A 196 6.37 24.25 6.36
C TYR A 196 6.60 25.67 6.85
N PHE A 197 5.56 26.50 6.80
CA PHE A 197 5.58 27.86 7.40
C PHE A 197 5.59 27.78 8.92
N ASN A 198 4.88 26.80 9.45
CA ASN A 198 4.78 26.47 10.88
C ASN A 198 4.16 25.07 11.01
N LYS A 199 3.93 24.61 12.25
CA LYS A 199 3.35 23.29 12.55
C LYS A 199 1.92 23.07 12.02
N ASN A 200 1.21 24.15 11.70
CA ASN A 200 -0.19 24.11 11.28
C ASN A 200 -0.37 24.34 9.77
N MET A 201 0.64 24.89 9.07
CA MET A 201 0.49 25.30 7.68
C MET A 201 1.70 24.88 6.84
N ASN A 202 1.45 24.20 5.75
CA ASN A 202 2.44 23.92 4.72
C ASN A 202 1.83 24.06 3.31
N VAL A 203 2.71 24.21 2.34
CA VAL A 203 2.41 24.06 0.92
C VAL A 203 3.25 22.93 0.37
N TYR A 204 2.76 22.30 -0.68
CA TYR A 204 3.52 21.25 -1.35
C TYR A 204 3.40 21.33 -2.87
N THR A 205 4.38 20.75 -3.53
CA THR A 205 4.35 20.49 -4.96
C THR A 205 4.97 19.13 -5.22
N ALA A 206 4.43 18.40 -6.19
CA ALA A 206 4.96 17.11 -6.60
C ALA A 206 4.78 16.92 -8.10
N TYR A 207 5.70 16.18 -8.69
CA TYR A 207 5.65 15.72 -10.07
C TYR A 207 5.85 14.21 -10.11
N LYS A 208 4.92 13.53 -10.77
CA LYS A 208 4.92 12.08 -10.99
C LYS A 208 5.38 11.82 -12.43
N PHE A 209 6.56 11.25 -12.57
CA PHE A 209 7.06 10.72 -13.83
C PHE A 209 6.50 9.31 -14.01
N ASN A 210 5.55 9.15 -14.91
CA ASN A 210 4.95 7.86 -15.17
C ASN A 210 5.86 7.05 -16.11
N LEU A 211 6.30 5.89 -15.65
CA LEU A 211 7.19 4.99 -16.38
C LEU A 211 6.44 3.75 -16.92
N LEU A 212 5.11 3.73 -16.77
CA LEU A 212 4.29 2.59 -17.17
C LEU A 212 4.27 2.49 -18.72
N ASP A 213 4.57 1.29 -19.24
CA ASP A 213 4.50 1.01 -20.65
C ASP A 213 3.04 1.03 -21.16
N LYS A 214 2.83 1.48 -22.39
CA LYS A 214 1.48 1.56 -22.98
C LYS A 214 0.85 0.20 -23.23
N ASP A 215 1.65 -0.82 -23.49
CA ASP A 215 1.15 -2.19 -23.70
C ASP A 215 0.66 -2.77 -22.36
N ASP A 216 1.42 -2.56 -21.28
CA ASP A 216 1.01 -2.92 -19.92
C ASP A 216 -0.23 -2.12 -19.47
N ALA A 217 -0.27 -0.82 -19.74
CA ALA A 217 -1.41 0.03 -19.44
C ALA A 217 -2.68 -0.42 -20.18
N ALA A 218 -2.58 -0.91 -21.41
CA ALA A 218 -3.71 -1.45 -22.17
C ALA A 218 -4.28 -2.75 -21.53
N ILE A 219 -3.44 -3.54 -20.85
CA ILE A 219 -3.85 -4.74 -20.13
C ILE A 219 -4.51 -4.37 -18.79
N THR A 220 -3.95 -3.43 -18.07
CA THR A 220 -4.33 -3.08 -16.70
C THR A 220 -5.34 -1.94 -16.61
N ASP A 221 -5.64 -1.27 -17.73
CA ASP A 221 -6.48 -0.05 -17.83
C ASP A 221 -5.95 1.11 -16.97
N ALA A 222 -4.62 1.22 -16.89
CA ALA A 222 -3.93 2.24 -16.12
C ALA A 222 -3.62 3.48 -16.96
N ALA A 223 -3.49 4.64 -16.31
CA ALA A 223 -3.06 5.88 -16.95
C ALA A 223 -1.54 5.89 -17.14
N THR A 224 -1.07 6.42 -18.28
CA THR A 224 0.36 6.55 -18.62
C THR A 224 0.85 7.99 -18.60
N ASP A 225 -0.01 8.95 -18.34
CA ASP A 225 0.36 10.36 -18.33
C ASP A 225 1.12 10.73 -17.06
N ASP A 226 2.08 11.64 -17.21
CA ASP A 226 2.70 12.34 -16.10
C ASP A 226 1.68 13.21 -15.37
N GLN A 227 1.90 13.45 -14.08
CA GLN A 227 0.99 14.25 -13.26
C GLN A 227 1.77 15.30 -12.47
N PHE A 228 1.15 16.44 -12.29
CA PHE A 228 1.67 17.52 -11.45
C PHE A 228 0.63 17.93 -10.41
N ALA A 229 1.06 18.09 -9.18
CA ALA A 229 0.21 18.54 -8.09
C ALA A 229 0.83 19.71 -7.34
N VAL A 230 -0.03 20.59 -6.85
CA VAL A 230 0.30 21.63 -5.88
C VAL A 230 -0.85 21.75 -4.89
N GLY A 231 -0.52 21.93 -3.64
CA GLY A 231 -1.54 22.04 -2.60
C GLY A 231 -1.09 22.86 -1.40
N ILE A 232 -2.07 23.21 -0.59
CA ILE A 232 -1.89 23.88 0.69
C ILE A 232 -2.62 23.09 1.76
N VAL A 233 -1.97 22.88 2.89
CA VAL A 233 -2.55 22.21 4.06
C VAL A 233 -2.56 23.17 5.24
N TYR A 234 -3.72 23.28 5.87
CA TYR A 234 -3.87 23.99 7.14
C TYR A 234 -4.59 23.10 8.15
N GLN A 235 -3.98 22.91 9.30
CA GLN A 235 -4.52 22.13 10.42
C GLN A 235 -4.83 23.05 11.60
N PHE A 236 -6.04 23.01 12.10
CA PHE A 236 -6.55 23.82 13.21
C PHE A 236 -6.93 22.96 14.43
#